data_0c0a6931e8ba9d877a7f29a469a91b33
#
_entry.id   0c0a6931e8ba9d877a7f29a469a91b33
#
_cell.length_a   1.000
_cell.length_b   1.000
_cell.length_c   1.000
_cell.angle_alpha   90.00
_cell.angle_beta   90.00
_cell.angle_gamma   90.00
#
_symmetry.space_group_name_H-M   'P 1'
#
loop_
_entity.id
_entity.type
_entity.pdbx_description
1 polymer ?
#
loop_
_entity_poly.entity_id
_entity_poly.type
_entity_poly.pdbx_seq_one_letter_code
_entity_poly.pdbx_strand_id
1 'polypeptide(L)'
;MRVFLMKLVEYAHTPKCLSFFCVVFITGFSVPHAAFASQSDSAHHLFILSGQSNMAGLRPEESFIPDVEEAFGKDHVIVVKDALGGQPIRRWYKNWEAADGSRPESTGDLYQRLMEKVQQATTGKEIQTVTFIWMQGERDAKEEHGKVYEASLEGLLKQVSGDLERDDINVVIGRLSDFDMNNTKYPHWTLVREQQAAFVQDGSRRTLVNTDDLNDGVNRRGKEIRNDLHYSAQGYVELGRRFAKEAIRLIEASKGLSRGQ
;
A
#
# COMPACT_ATOMS: atom_id res chain seq x y z
N MET A 1 -43.40 -35.60 40.30
CA MET A 1 -44.61 -36.43 40.55
C MET A 1 -44.98 -37.18 39.29
N ARG A 2 -45.05 -38.50 39.38
CA ARG A 2 -45.38 -39.56 38.39
C ARG A 2 -44.19 -39.91 37.45
N VAL A 3 -43.38 -40.93 37.68
CA VAL A 3 -43.51 -42.41 37.99
C VAL A 3 -44.40 -43.14 36.96
N PHE A 4 -43.84 -44.14 36.34
CA PHE A 4 -44.35 -45.44 35.90
C PHE A 4 -43.65 -45.90 34.62
N LEU A 5 -43.25 -47.11 34.43
CA LEU A 5 -42.98 -48.39 35.12
C LEU A 5 -42.44 -49.36 34.06
N MET A 6 -41.60 -50.22 34.50
CA MET A 6 -40.99 -51.39 33.85
C MET A 6 -42.00 -52.29 33.10
N LYS A 7 -41.53 -53.00 32.09
CA LYS A 7 -41.86 -54.43 31.90
C LYS A 7 -40.68 -55.21 31.35
N LEU A 8 -40.17 -56.10 32.16
CA LEU A 8 -39.39 -57.27 31.83
C LEU A 8 -40.27 -58.33 31.17
N VAL A 9 -39.74 -59.07 30.20
CA VAL A 9 -40.16 -60.47 29.92
C VAL A 9 -38.88 -61.23 29.54
N GLU A 10 -38.60 -62.25 30.42
CA GLU A 10 -37.66 -63.33 30.20
C GLU A 10 -38.27 -64.42 29.29
N TYR A 11 -37.41 -65.17 28.63
CA TYR A 11 -37.39 -66.66 28.42
C TYR A 11 -36.60 -66.94 27.14
N ALA A 12 -35.69 -67.84 26.93
CA ALA A 12 -35.21 -69.07 27.52
C ALA A 12 -34.09 -69.60 26.56
N HIS A 13 -33.12 -70.25 27.11
CA HIS A 13 -32.12 -71.16 26.71
C HIS A 13 -32.25 -71.88 25.32
N THR A 14 -31.16 -71.99 24.49
CA THR A 14 -30.27 -73.17 24.44
C THR A 14 -29.09 -72.94 23.42
N PRO A 15 -28.03 -73.82 23.42
CA PRO A 15 -26.68 -73.40 23.12
C PRO A 15 -26.10 -73.91 21.81
N LYS A 16 -24.83 -73.52 21.54
CA LYS A 16 -23.81 -74.09 20.63
C LYS A 16 -23.73 -73.46 19.23
N CYS A 17 -22.72 -72.67 19.05
CA CYS A 17 -21.59 -72.99 18.14
C CYS A 17 -20.49 -71.95 18.28
N LEU A 18 -19.31 -72.43 18.59
CA LEU A 18 -18.05 -71.70 18.67
C LEU A 18 -17.58 -71.35 17.26
N SER A 19 -17.67 -70.10 16.85
CA SER A 19 -16.96 -69.61 15.66
C SER A 19 -16.11 -68.41 16.06
N PHE A 20 -14.81 -68.61 16.09
CA PHE A 20 -13.83 -67.53 16.26
C PHE A 20 -13.89 -66.59 15.07
N PHE A 21 -14.51 -65.44 15.25
CA PHE A 21 -14.35 -64.33 14.32
C PHE A 21 -13.21 -63.43 14.85
N CYS A 22 -12.07 -63.50 14.15
CA CYS A 22 -10.99 -62.53 14.33
C CYS A 22 -11.51 -61.16 13.80
N VAL A 23 -11.89 -60.25 14.73
CA VAL A 23 -12.17 -58.88 14.38
C VAL A 23 -10.82 -58.15 14.33
N VAL A 24 -10.35 -57.92 13.11
CA VAL A 24 -9.22 -56.98 12.83
C VAL A 24 -9.74 -55.59 13.00
N PHE A 25 -9.40 -54.95 14.15
CA PHE A 25 -9.58 -53.52 14.32
C PHE A 25 -8.57 -52.80 13.42
N ILE A 26 -9.01 -52.32 12.24
CA ILE A 26 -8.29 -51.31 11.46
C ILE A 26 -8.53 -50.00 12.15
N THR A 27 -7.64 -49.57 13.04
CA THR A 27 -7.59 -48.18 13.50
C THR A 27 -7.16 -47.30 12.35
N GLY A 28 -8.15 -46.71 11.68
CA GLY A 28 -7.92 -45.68 10.67
C GLY A 28 -7.25 -44.45 11.33
N PHE A 29 -5.96 -44.30 11.15
CA PHE A 29 -5.28 -43.03 11.44
C PHE A 29 -5.81 -42.00 10.44
N SER A 30 -6.79 -41.19 10.85
CA SER A 30 -7.13 -39.95 10.16
C SER A 30 -5.96 -38.98 10.31
N VAL A 31 -5.13 -38.91 9.31
CA VAL A 31 -4.14 -37.83 9.16
C VAL A 31 -4.97 -36.55 8.90
N PRO A 32 -4.90 -35.53 9.78
CA PRO A 32 -5.54 -34.28 9.45
C PRO A 32 -4.87 -33.73 8.19
N HIS A 33 -5.60 -33.68 7.08
CA HIS A 33 -5.20 -32.87 5.95
C HIS A 33 -5.18 -31.42 6.46
N ALA A 34 -3.98 -30.88 6.69
CA ALA A 34 -3.81 -29.46 6.79
C ALA A 34 -4.34 -28.89 5.46
N ALA A 35 -5.51 -28.27 5.52
CA ALA A 35 -6.01 -27.49 4.42
C ALA A 35 -4.98 -26.35 4.23
N PHE A 36 -4.08 -26.52 3.27
CA PHE A 36 -3.38 -25.38 2.70
C PHE A 36 -4.48 -24.44 2.23
N ALA A 37 -4.64 -23.32 2.93
CA ALA A 37 -5.49 -22.25 2.48
C ALA A 37 -4.99 -21.89 1.07
N SER A 38 -5.73 -22.28 0.07
CA SER A 38 -5.55 -21.81 -1.29
C SER A 38 -5.60 -20.30 -1.20
N GLN A 39 -4.49 -19.64 -1.49
CA GLN A 39 -4.48 -18.20 -1.71
C GLN A 39 -5.55 -17.97 -2.75
N SER A 40 -6.60 -17.19 -2.42
CA SER A 40 -7.74 -17.05 -3.33
C SER A 40 -7.22 -16.44 -4.63
N ASP A 41 -7.51 -17.10 -5.77
CA ASP A 41 -7.18 -16.62 -7.13
C ASP A 41 -7.81 -15.25 -7.46
N SER A 42 -8.50 -14.64 -6.50
CA SER A 42 -9.23 -13.39 -6.62
C SER A 42 -8.63 -12.21 -5.85
N ALA A 43 -7.54 -12.40 -5.11
CA ALA A 43 -6.95 -11.34 -4.26
C ALA A 43 -6.11 -10.35 -5.08
N HIS A 44 -6.28 -9.05 -4.79
CA HIS A 44 -5.69 -7.97 -5.58
C HIS A 44 -4.62 -7.21 -4.80
N HIS A 45 -3.63 -6.69 -5.53
CA HIS A 45 -2.66 -5.70 -5.07
C HIS A 45 -3.17 -4.30 -5.42
N LEU A 46 -3.44 -3.48 -4.41
CA LEU A 46 -3.88 -2.10 -4.58
C LEU A 46 -2.69 -1.14 -4.53
N PHE A 47 -2.53 -0.34 -5.57
CA PHE A 47 -1.54 0.72 -5.68
C PHE A 47 -2.24 2.07 -5.72
N ILE A 48 -1.97 2.93 -4.72
CA ILE A 48 -2.56 4.26 -4.58
C ILE A 48 -1.47 5.30 -4.87
N LEU A 49 -1.56 5.97 -6.02
CA LEU A 49 -0.60 6.97 -6.48
C LEU A 49 -1.15 8.36 -6.22
N SER A 50 -0.53 9.14 -5.34
CA SER A 50 -1.01 10.49 -5.05
C SER A 50 0.12 11.48 -4.81
N GLY A 51 -0.20 12.76 -4.86
CA GLY A 51 0.75 13.86 -4.71
C GLY A 51 0.45 15.05 -5.61
N GLN A 52 1.48 15.86 -5.91
CA GLN A 52 1.28 17.08 -6.70
C GLN A 52 1.75 16.95 -8.16
N SER A 53 2.34 18.00 -8.73
CA SER A 53 2.58 18.12 -10.18
C SER A 53 3.44 17.00 -10.78
N ASN A 54 4.48 16.52 -10.10
CA ASN A 54 5.30 15.42 -10.59
C ASN A 54 4.54 14.08 -10.55
N MET A 55 3.67 13.85 -9.58
CA MET A 55 2.73 12.73 -9.64
C MET A 55 1.65 12.94 -10.71
N ALA A 56 1.13 14.17 -10.86
CA ALA A 56 0.15 14.48 -11.92
C ALA A 56 0.71 14.25 -13.32
N GLY A 57 2.00 14.57 -13.54
CA GLY A 57 2.72 14.36 -14.80
C GLY A 57 3.07 12.90 -15.10
N LEU A 58 3.15 12.05 -14.09
CA LEU A 58 3.33 10.62 -14.29
C LEU A 58 2.11 10.01 -14.99
N ARG A 59 2.33 9.23 -16.04
CA ARG A 59 1.33 8.39 -16.70
C ARG A 59 1.61 6.94 -16.36
N PRO A 60 0.85 6.35 -15.43
CA PRO A 60 1.14 5.00 -14.93
C PRO A 60 1.16 3.95 -16.05
N GLU A 61 0.35 4.12 -17.07
CA GLU A 61 0.24 3.26 -18.24
C GLU A 61 1.52 3.19 -19.09
N GLU A 62 2.44 4.15 -18.97
CA GLU A 62 3.69 4.17 -19.73
C GLU A 62 4.76 3.23 -19.16
N SER A 63 4.70 2.91 -17.86
CA SER A 63 5.71 2.07 -17.21
C SER A 63 5.21 1.41 -15.92
N PHE A 64 4.62 2.13 -14.98
CA PHE A 64 4.23 1.60 -13.68
C PHE A 64 3.27 0.42 -13.79
N ILE A 65 2.17 0.58 -14.55
CA ILE A 65 1.15 -0.47 -14.72
C ILE A 65 1.74 -1.69 -15.42
N PRO A 66 2.44 -1.59 -16.56
CA PRO A 66 3.08 -2.73 -17.19
C PRO A 66 3.98 -3.53 -16.23
N ASP A 67 4.82 -2.85 -15.45
CA ASP A 67 5.79 -3.52 -14.57
C ASP A 67 5.09 -4.25 -13.41
N VAL A 68 4.04 -3.67 -12.80
CA VAL A 68 3.30 -4.35 -11.71
C VAL A 68 2.36 -5.44 -12.24
N GLU A 69 1.81 -5.29 -13.45
CA GLU A 69 1.03 -6.34 -14.13
C GLU A 69 1.91 -7.54 -14.52
N GLU A 70 3.17 -7.30 -14.93
CA GLU A 70 4.14 -8.36 -15.18
C GLU A 70 4.47 -9.15 -13.92
N ALA A 71 4.61 -8.46 -12.78
CA ALA A 71 4.97 -9.08 -11.50
C ALA A 71 3.83 -9.88 -10.85
N PHE A 72 2.58 -9.40 -10.96
CA PHE A 72 1.46 -9.94 -10.18
C PHE A 72 0.32 -10.49 -11.03
N GLY A 73 0.34 -10.28 -12.33
CA GLY A 73 -0.76 -10.61 -13.23
C GLY A 73 -1.78 -9.46 -13.33
N LYS A 74 -2.23 -9.19 -14.55
CA LYS A 74 -3.14 -8.08 -14.86
C LYS A 74 -4.42 -8.09 -14.05
N ASP A 75 -5.00 -9.28 -13.85
CA ASP A 75 -6.29 -9.44 -13.17
C ASP A 75 -6.17 -9.25 -11.64
N HIS A 76 -4.94 -9.18 -11.11
CA HIS A 76 -4.64 -9.00 -9.69
C HIS A 76 -4.14 -7.59 -9.34
N VAL A 77 -4.12 -6.66 -10.29
CA VAL A 77 -3.60 -5.31 -10.10
C VAL A 77 -4.73 -4.29 -10.13
N ILE A 78 -4.77 -3.43 -9.11
CA ILE A 78 -5.64 -2.25 -9.06
C ILE A 78 -4.76 -1.03 -8.87
N VAL A 79 -4.79 -0.10 -9.82
CA VAL A 79 -4.06 1.17 -9.73
C VAL A 79 -5.04 2.32 -9.66
N VAL A 80 -4.96 3.08 -8.56
CA VAL A 80 -5.73 4.31 -8.38
C VAL A 80 -4.77 5.48 -8.35
N LYS A 81 -4.96 6.44 -9.24
CA LYS A 81 -4.18 7.67 -9.25
C LYS A 81 -5.07 8.88 -9.05
N ASP A 82 -4.72 9.72 -8.08
CA ASP A 82 -5.28 11.06 -7.90
C ASP A 82 -4.22 12.04 -7.44
N ALA A 83 -3.95 13.06 -8.26
CA ALA A 83 -2.93 14.07 -8.00
C ALA A 83 -3.37 15.44 -8.51
N LEU A 84 -2.87 16.51 -7.88
CA LEU A 84 -3.15 17.88 -8.29
C LEU A 84 -1.91 18.76 -8.16
N GLY A 85 -1.49 19.42 -9.26
CA GLY A 85 -0.30 20.25 -9.29
C GLY A 85 -0.31 21.43 -8.32
N GLY A 86 0.85 21.75 -7.73
CA GLY A 86 1.06 22.94 -6.90
C GLY A 86 0.39 22.92 -5.53
N GLN A 87 0.02 21.76 -5.00
CA GLN A 87 -0.71 21.63 -3.74
C GLN A 87 0.17 21.20 -2.58
N PRO A 88 0.01 21.81 -1.37
CA PRO A 88 0.71 21.40 -0.17
C PRO A 88 0.06 20.17 0.47
N ILE A 89 0.81 19.46 1.33
CA ILE A 89 0.38 18.22 1.98
C ILE A 89 -0.92 18.40 2.80
N ARG A 90 -1.18 19.58 3.35
CA ARG A 90 -2.43 19.88 4.10
C ARG A 90 -3.72 19.66 3.30
N ARG A 91 -3.65 19.62 1.94
CA ARG A 91 -4.80 19.27 1.10
C ARG A 91 -5.15 17.78 1.18
N TRP A 92 -4.22 16.95 1.68
CA TRP A 92 -4.44 15.51 1.93
C TRP A 92 -4.50 15.18 3.42
N TYR A 93 -3.66 15.80 4.27
CA TYR A 93 -3.65 15.51 5.70
C TYR A 93 -4.68 16.38 6.45
N LYS A 94 -5.74 15.74 6.99
CA LYS A 94 -6.89 16.41 7.63
C LYS A 94 -6.53 17.14 8.92
N ASN A 95 -5.56 16.64 9.69
CA ASN A 95 -5.17 17.20 10.98
C ASN A 95 -3.85 18.00 10.88
N TRP A 96 -3.57 18.55 9.71
CA TRP A 96 -2.36 19.32 9.48
C TRP A 96 -2.32 20.59 10.35
N GLU A 97 -1.12 20.86 10.88
CA GLU A 97 -0.81 22.02 11.71
C GLU A 97 0.55 22.58 11.32
N ALA A 98 0.69 23.88 11.25
CA ALA A 98 1.94 24.55 10.99
C ALA A 98 2.87 24.52 12.21
N ALA A 99 4.15 24.89 12.04
CA ALA A 99 5.14 24.87 13.13
C ALA A 99 4.84 25.84 14.28
N ASP A 100 4.03 26.86 14.03
CA ASP A 100 3.57 27.83 15.03
C ASP A 100 2.23 27.43 15.70
N GLY A 101 1.71 26.24 15.38
CA GLY A 101 0.44 25.73 15.89
C GLY A 101 -0.79 26.24 15.13
N SER A 102 -0.62 27.05 14.10
CA SER A 102 -1.75 27.54 13.30
C SER A 102 -2.32 26.43 12.41
N ARG A 103 -3.63 26.46 12.19
CA ARG A 103 -4.37 25.54 11.33
C ARG A 103 -5.17 26.29 10.29
N PRO A 104 -5.14 25.88 9.02
CA PRO A 104 -6.00 26.49 8.01
C PRO A 104 -7.46 26.11 8.25
N GLU A 105 -8.38 26.92 7.71
CA GLU A 105 -9.82 26.72 7.84
C GLU A 105 -10.29 25.38 7.26
N SER A 106 -9.65 24.91 6.20
CA SER A 106 -9.98 23.62 5.58
C SER A 106 -8.73 22.84 5.18
N THR A 107 -8.80 21.52 5.39
CA THR A 107 -7.75 20.55 5.07
C THR A 107 -8.37 19.25 4.54
N GLY A 108 -7.60 18.43 3.83
CA GLY A 108 -7.99 17.06 3.50
C GLY A 108 -9.00 16.90 2.37
N ASP A 109 -9.33 17.94 1.61
CA ASP A 109 -10.29 17.85 0.49
C ASP A 109 -9.80 16.98 -0.67
N LEU A 110 -8.49 17.01 -0.99
CA LEU A 110 -7.90 16.12 -1.99
C LEU A 110 -7.79 14.69 -1.50
N TYR A 111 -7.66 14.49 -0.20
CA TYR A 111 -7.73 13.16 0.40
C TYR A 111 -9.10 12.51 0.24
N GLN A 112 -10.17 13.27 0.52
CA GLN A 112 -11.52 12.76 0.33
C GLN A 112 -11.73 12.31 -1.11
N ARG A 113 -11.34 13.13 -2.09
CA ARG A 113 -11.42 12.82 -3.52
C ARG A 113 -10.63 11.55 -3.89
N LEU A 114 -9.43 11.38 -3.31
CA LEU A 114 -8.61 10.19 -3.49
C LEU A 114 -9.32 8.95 -2.96
N MET A 115 -9.83 8.99 -1.73
CA MET A 115 -10.46 7.85 -1.09
C MET A 115 -11.79 7.44 -1.74
N GLU A 116 -12.55 8.38 -2.29
CA GLU A 116 -13.73 8.08 -3.12
C GLU A 116 -13.35 7.22 -4.35
N LYS A 117 -12.23 7.54 -5.02
CA LYS A 117 -11.72 6.72 -6.14
C LYS A 117 -11.22 5.35 -5.69
N VAL A 118 -10.53 5.30 -4.54
CA VAL A 118 -10.08 4.03 -3.96
C VAL A 118 -11.27 3.13 -3.66
N GLN A 119 -12.28 3.65 -2.98
CA GLN A 119 -13.50 2.91 -2.66
C GLN A 119 -14.20 2.39 -3.92
N GLN A 120 -14.35 3.22 -4.95
CA GLN A 120 -14.95 2.81 -6.22
C GLN A 120 -14.18 1.67 -6.89
N ALA A 121 -12.84 1.74 -6.88
CA ALA A 121 -11.97 0.77 -7.54
C ALA A 121 -11.90 -0.57 -6.78
N THR A 122 -12.13 -0.57 -5.47
CA THR A 122 -12.00 -1.75 -4.59
C THR A 122 -13.32 -2.39 -4.19
N THR A 123 -14.46 -1.79 -4.53
CA THR A 123 -15.79 -2.32 -4.18
C THR A 123 -15.97 -3.77 -4.67
N GLY A 124 -16.28 -4.67 -3.74
CA GLY A 124 -16.48 -6.09 -4.01
C GLY A 124 -15.22 -6.88 -4.33
N LYS A 125 -14.02 -6.32 -4.09
CA LYS A 125 -12.74 -6.97 -4.33
C LYS A 125 -12.03 -7.28 -3.01
N GLU A 126 -11.38 -8.43 -2.96
CA GLU A 126 -10.48 -8.78 -1.87
C GLU A 126 -9.11 -8.12 -2.10
N ILE A 127 -8.63 -7.36 -1.14
CA ILE A 127 -7.35 -6.64 -1.23
C ILE A 127 -6.29 -7.34 -0.39
N GLN A 128 -5.33 -7.97 -1.06
CA GLN A 128 -4.23 -8.67 -0.41
C GLN A 128 -3.18 -7.72 0.16
N THR A 129 -2.74 -6.74 -0.64
CA THR A 129 -1.75 -5.74 -0.20
C THR A 129 -2.16 -4.34 -0.64
N VAL A 130 -1.73 -3.35 0.13
CA VAL A 130 -1.85 -1.94 -0.21
C VAL A 130 -0.47 -1.31 -0.27
N THR A 131 -0.20 -0.58 -1.35
CA THR A 131 1.01 0.24 -1.49
C THR A 131 0.60 1.68 -1.78
N PHE A 132 0.98 2.59 -0.90
CA PHE A 132 0.78 4.03 -1.07
C PHE A 132 2.04 4.66 -1.67
N ILE A 133 1.92 5.26 -2.84
CA ILE A 133 3.00 5.89 -3.59
C ILE A 133 2.78 7.40 -3.58
N TRP A 134 3.75 8.13 -3.03
CA TRP A 134 3.63 9.56 -2.79
C TRP A 134 4.73 10.36 -3.48
N MET A 135 4.35 11.36 -4.28
CA MET A 135 5.27 12.32 -4.90
C MET A 135 4.75 13.74 -4.72
N GLN A 136 5.26 14.41 -3.69
CA GLN A 136 4.85 15.76 -3.29
C GLN A 136 5.89 16.32 -2.32
N GLY A 137 5.91 17.63 -2.08
CA GLY A 137 6.77 18.31 -1.12
C GLY A 137 7.19 19.70 -1.63
N GLU A 138 7.15 19.92 -2.95
CA GLU A 138 7.62 21.15 -3.59
C GLU A 138 6.84 22.37 -3.06
N ARG A 139 5.52 22.22 -2.87
CA ARG A 139 4.70 23.34 -2.38
C ARG A 139 4.98 23.63 -0.90
N ASP A 140 5.17 22.62 -0.08
CA ASP A 140 5.53 22.76 1.33
C ASP A 140 6.93 23.35 1.48
N ALA A 141 7.87 22.97 0.62
CA ALA A 141 9.19 23.59 0.55
C ALA A 141 9.11 25.10 0.23
N LYS A 142 8.21 25.48 -0.69
CA LYS A 142 8.00 26.87 -1.09
C LYS A 142 7.31 27.70 0.00
N GLU A 143 6.38 27.11 0.74
CA GLU A 143 5.61 27.76 1.82
C GLU A 143 6.32 27.63 3.18
N GLU A 144 7.57 27.16 3.22
CA GLU A 144 8.38 27.03 4.43
C GLU A 144 7.79 26.11 5.52
N HIS A 145 7.04 25.07 5.08
CA HIS A 145 6.45 24.07 5.96
C HIS A 145 7.29 22.82 6.15
N GLY A 146 8.56 22.82 5.73
CA GLY A 146 9.46 21.67 5.85
C GLY A 146 9.62 21.15 7.28
N LYS A 147 9.56 22.02 8.31
CA LYS A 147 9.71 21.61 9.74
C LYS A 147 8.62 20.64 10.21
N VAL A 148 7.45 20.65 9.60
CA VAL A 148 6.32 19.78 9.97
C VAL A 148 6.04 18.70 8.92
N TYR A 149 6.90 18.59 7.91
CA TYR A 149 6.61 17.75 6.75
C TYR A 149 6.66 16.25 7.09
N GLU A 150 7.64 15.79 7.84
CA GLU A 150 7.74 14.39 8.30
C GLU A 150 6.54 14.02 9.17
N ALA A 151 6.22 14.84 10.18
CA ALA A 151 5.05 14.61 11.02
C ALA A 151 3.74 14.61 10.21
N SER A 152 3.68 15.41 9.13
CA SER A 152 2.53 15.43 8.22
C SER A 152 2.45 14.15 7.39
N LEU A 153 3.57 13.58 6.94
CA LEU A 153 3.62 12.28 6.27
C LEU A 153 3.17 11.14 7.20
N GLU A 154 3.65 11.14 8.46
CA GLU A 154 3.20 10.19 9.48
C GLU A 154 1.70 10.28 9.73
N GLY A 155 1.20 11.50 9.89
CA GLY A 155 -0.22 11.74 10.09
C GLY A 155 -1.07 11.31 8.88
N LEU A 156 -0.60 11.58 7.66
CA LEU A 156 -1.26 11.14 6.43
C LEU A 156 -1.27 9.62 6.31
N LEU A 157 -0.14 8.94 6.58
CA LEU A 157 -0.08 7.48 6.56
C LEU A 157 -1.03 6.88 7.60
N LYS A 158 -1.04 7.40 8.82
CA LYS A 158 -1.97 6.96 9.88
C LYS A 158 -3.43 7.14 9.47
N GLN A 159 -3.73 8.25 8.77
CA GLN A 159 -5.08 8.52 8.24
C GLN A 159 -5.46 7.49 7.16
N VAL A 160 -4.56 7.17 6.21
CA VAL A 160 -4.78 6.13 5.19
C VAL A 160 -4.96 4.76 5.83
N SER A 161 -4.12 4.41 6.80
CA SER A 161 -4.20 3.15 7.55
C SER A 161 -5.52 3.00 8.29
N GLY A 162 -5.99 4.07 8.94
CA GLY A 162 -7.27 4.07 9.64
C GLY A 162 -8.47 3.92 8.72
N ASP A 163 -8.48 4.66 7.60
CA ASP A 163 -9.61 4.62 6.65
C ASP A 163 -9.66 3.32 5.82
N LEU A 164 -8.53 2.62 5.67
CA LEU A 164 -8.45 1.30 5.02
C LEU A 164 -8.49 0.13 6.01
N GLU A 165 -8.50 0.42 7.33
CA GLU A 165 -8.44 -0.57 8.41
C GLU A 165 -7.25 -1.53 8.27
N ARG A 166 -6.05 -0.98 7.92
CA ARG A 166 -4.82 -1.73 7.68
C ARG A 166 -3.61 -1.10 8.36
N ASP A 167 -2.77 -1.95 8.95
CA ASP A 167 -1.49 -1.60 9.58
C ASP A 167 -0.26 -2.06 8.78
N ASP A 168 -0.49 -2.74 7.64
CA ASP A 168 0.52 -3.37 6.80
C ASP A 168 0.77 -2.63 5.46
N ILE A 169 0.43 -1.34 5.39
CA ILE A 169 0.58 -0.54 4.16
C ILE A 169 2.06 -0.35 3.81
N ASN A 170 2.42 -0.69 2.59
CA ASN A 170 3.71 -0.35 2.01
C ASN A 170 3.72 1.10 1.53
N VAL A 171 4.83 1.82 1.71
CA VAL A 171 4.93 3.23 1.33
C VAL A 171 6.17 3.46 0.46
N VAL A 172 5.96 4.08 -0.68
CA VAL A 172 7.02 4.50 -1.60
C VAL A 172 6.98 6.01 -1.74
N ILE A 173 8.05 6.69 -1.31
CA ILE A 173 8.16 8.15 -1.41
C ILE A 173 9.08 8.51 -2.58
N GLY A 174 8.60 9.31 -3.51
CA GLY A 174 9.45 10.02 -4.46
C GLY A 174 10.10 11.20 -3.76
N ARG A 175 11.43 11.15 -3.58
CA ARG A 175 12.18 12.28 -3.01
C ARG A 175 12.09 13.46 -3.97
N LEU A 176 11.97 14.69 -3.47
CA LEU A 176 12.16 15.88 -4.31
C LEU A 176 13.52 15.78 -5.05
N SER A 177 13.57 16.23 -6.30
CA SER A 177 14.83 16.24 -7.09
C SER A 177 15.85 17.23 -6.54
N ASP A 178 17.02 17.29 -7.14
CA ASP A 178 18.08 18.24 -6.81
C ASP A 178 17.86 19.66 -7.38
N PHE A 179 16.65 19.98 -7.80
CA PHE A 179 16.26 21.23 -8.47
C PHE A 179 16.74 22.51 -7.75
N ASP A 180 16.58 22.62 -6.45
CA ASP A 180 16.88 23.86 -5.71
C ASP A 180 17.71 23.58 -4.44
N MET A 181 18.84 22.88 -4.58
CA MET A 181 19.73 22.51 -3.47
C MET A 181 20.31 23.70 -2.69
N ASN A 182 20.22 24.91 -3.24
CA ASN A 182 20.63 26.14 -2.59
C ASN A 182 19.48 26.85 -1.84
N ASN A 183 18.26 26.28 -1.87
CA ASN A 183 17.06 26.85 -1.23
C ASN A 183 16.75 28.30 -1.67
N THR A 184 17.03 28.63 -2.94
CA THR A 184 16.92 30.02 -3.43
C THR A 184 15.50 30.35 -3.87
N LYS A 185 14.80 29.38 -4.46
CA LYS A 185 13.42 29.53 -4.97
C LYS A 185 12.40 28.93 -4.04
N TYR A 186 12.81 27.90 -3.31
CA TYR A 186 12.01 27.12 -2.37
C TYR A 186 12.78 27.01 -1.04
N PRO A 187 12.56 27.91 -0.08
CA PRO A 187 13.44 28.07 1.11
C PRO A 187 13.64 26.78 1.93
N HIS A 188 12.67 25.85 1.92
CA HIS A 188 12.75 24.59 2.62
C HIS A 188 12.96 23.36 1.70
N TRP A 189 13.56 23.53 0.50
CA TRP A 189 13.73 22.42 -0.44
C TRP A 189 14.56 21.27 0.14
N THR A 190 15.75 21.58 0.63
CA THR A 190 16.66 20.58 1.24
C THR A 190 16.04 20.01 2.52
N LEU A 191 15.39 20.83 3.34
CA LEU A 191 14.74 20.38 4.55
C LEU A 191 13.61 19.36 4.25
N VAL A 192 12.76 19.61 3.25
CA VAL A 192 11.73 18.64 2.86
C VAL A 192 12.36 17.33 2.36
N ARG A 193 13.47 17.40 1.60
CA ARG A 193 14.22 16.19 1.18
C ARG A 193 14.75 15.39 2.37
N GLU A 194 15.26 16.07 3.40
CA GLU A 194 15.72 15.46 4.65
C GLU A 194 14.55 14.81 5.41
N GLN A 195 13.42 15.49 5.53
CA GLN A 195 12.22 14.96 6.19
C GLN A 195 11.64 13.75 5.44
N GLN A 196 11.68 13.72 4.11
CA GLN A 196 11.31 12.54 3.31
C GLN A 196 12.23 11.35 3.60
N ALA A 197 13.54 11.61 3.75
CA ALA A 197 14.51 10.57 4.08
C ALA A 197 14.34 10.05 5.52
N ALA A 198 14.09 10.93 6.49
CA ALA A 198 13.81 10.57 7.87
C ALA A 198 12.57 9.69 7.98
N PHE A 199 11.46 10.11 7.36
CA PHE A 199 10.21 9.35 7.35
C PHE A 199 10.36 7.89 6.91
N VAL A 200 11.23 7.59 5.93
CA VAL A 200 11.39 6.21 5.45
C VAL A 200 12.33 5.38 6.33
N GLN A 201 13.19 6.00 7.13
CA GLN A 201 14.10 5.29 8.05
C GLN A 201 13.35 4.67 9.23
N ASP A 202 12.25 5.26 9.64
CA ASP A 202 11.47 4.83 10.80
C ASP A 202 10.53 3.63 10.54
N GLY A 203 10.51 3.10 9.31
CA GLY A 203 9.57 2.03 8.99
C GLY A 203 10.09 0.95 8.02
N SER A 204 9.94 -0.32 8.42
CA SER A 204 10.36 -1.48 7.61
C SER A 204 9.60 -1.64 6.28
N ARG A 205 8.42 -1.01 6.16
CA ARG A 205 7.57 -1.05 4.95
C ARG A 205 7.65 0.22 4.14
N ARG A 206 8.71 1.02 4.31
CA ARG A 206 8.88 2.31 3.66
C ARG A 206 10.14 2.33 2.82
N THR A 207 10.12 3.04 1.72
CA THR A 207 11.29 3.22 0.84
C THR A 207 11.26 4.56 0.14
N LEU A 208 12.45 5.03 -0.26
CA LEU A 208 12.65 6.30 -0.94
C LEU A 208 13.14 6.05 -2.37
N VAL A 209 12.50 6.67 -3.34
CA VAL A 209 12.94 6.69 -4.74
C VAL A 209 13.73 7.97 -5.00
N ASN A 210 14.97 7.84 -5.44
CA ASN A 210 15.77 8.97 -5.91
C ASN A 210 15.25 9.49 -7.26
N THR A 211 15.20 10.80 -7.43
CA THR A 211 14.68 11.46 -8.63
C THR A 211 15.62 12.56 -9.18
N ASP A 212 16.86 12.63 -8.67
CA ASP A 212 17.81 13.70 -8.97
C ASP A 212 18.22 13.74 -10.47
N ASP A 213 18.13 12.61 -11.16
CA ASP A 213 18.50 12.45 -12.57
C ASP A 213 17.30 12.49 -13.54
N LEU A 214 16.11 12.87 -13.08
CA LEU A 214 14.88 12.82 -13.89
C LEU A 214 14.47 14.17 -14.50
N ASN A 215 15.10 15.25 -14.07
CA ASN A 215 14.71 16.61 -14.37
C ASN A 215 15.56 17.30 -15.48
N ASP A 216 16.33 16.50 -16.21
CA ASP A 216 17.10 16.90 -17.41
C ASP A 216 16.56 16.20 -18.66
N GLY A 217 16.77 16.82 -19.83
CA GLY A 217 16.41 16.27 -21.15
C GLY A 217 15.27 17.01 -21.83
N VAL A 218 14.41 16.31 -22.57
CA VAL A 218 13.31 16.91 -23.32
C VAL A 218 11.98 16.63 -22.63
N ASN A 219 11.21 17.67 -22.34
CA ASN A 219 9.89 17.51 -21.77
C ASN A 219 8.84 17.09 -22.81
N ARG A 220 7.62 16.73 -22.38
CA ARG A 220 6.54 16.26 -23.27
C ARG A 220 6.03 17.32 -24.27
N ARG A 221 6.49 18.59 -24.16
CA ARG A 221 6.19 19.66 -25.13
C ARG A 221 7.31 19.87 -26.15
N GLY A 222 8.33 18.99 -26.12
CA GLY A 222 9.50 19.09 -27.01
C GLY A 222 10.53 20.13 -26.58
N LYS A 223 10.40 20.74 -25.39
CA LYS A 223 11.35 21.72 -24.87
C LYS A 223 12.47 21.01 -24.11
N GLU A 224 13.72 21.36 -24.41
CA GLU A 224 14.87 20.98 -23.60
C GLU A 224 14.79 21.64 -22.21
N ILE A 225 14.96 20.85 -21.17
CA ILE A 225 14.99 21.28 -19.77
C ILE A 225 16.29 20.81 -19.11
N ARG A 226 16.76 21.59 -18.14
CA ARG A 226 17.94 21.25 -17.35
C ARG A 226 17.72 21.70 -15.93
N ASN A 227 17.91 20.79 -14.99
CA ASN A 227 17.62 20.99 -13.56
C ASN A 227 16.27 21.72 -13.38
N ASP A 228 15.23 21.18 -14.01
CA ASP A 228 13.88 21.75 -13.96
C ASP A 228 13.11 21.25 -12.74
N LEU A 229 12.11 22.01 -12.29
CA LEU A 229 11.18 21.60 -11.25
C LEU A 229 10.41 20.31 -11.61
N HIS A 230 10.16 20.14 -12.92
CA HIS A 230 9.43 18.99 -13.45
C HIS A 230 10.36 18.09 -14.28
N TYR A 231 9.96 16.84 -14.42
CA TYR A 231 10.78 15.85 -15.08
C TYR A 231 10.66 15.91 -16.62
N SER A 232 11.69 15.42 -17.30
CA SER A 232 11.65 15.18 -18.73
C SER A 232 10.62 14.11 -19.10
N ALA A 233 10.29 13.97 -20.38
CA ALA A 233 9.40 12.93 -20.85
C ALA A 233 9.90 11.53 -20.44
N GLN A 234 11.19 11.27 -20.63
CA GLN A 234 11.85 10.04 -20.23
C GLN A 234 11.97 9.93 -18.71
N GLY A 235 12.19 11.04 -18.00
CA GLY A 235 12.22 11.08 -16.53
C GLY A 235 10.91 10.60 -15.91
N TYR A 236 9.76 10.95 -16.47
CA TYR A 236 8.47 10.42 -15.99
C TYR A 236 8.31 8.93 -16.24
N VAL A 237 8.78 8.40 -17.37
CA VAL A 237 8.76 6.95 -17.62
C VAL A 237 9.63 6.22 -16.61
N GLU A 238 10.84 6.74 -16.36
CA GLU A 238 11.76 6.16 -15.38
C GLU A 238 11.23 6.27 -13.95
N LEU A 239 10.58 7.37 -13.58
CA LEU A 239 9.91 7.51 -12.29
C LEU A 239 8.89 6.38 -12.07
N GLY A 240 8.07 6.09 -13.08
CA GLY A 240 7.10 5.00 -13.00
C GLY A 240 7.74 3.64 -12.79
N ARG A 241 8.84 3.33 -13.50
CA ARG A 241 9.61 2.09 -13.29
C ARG A 241 10.20 1.99 -11.89
N ARG A 242 10.79 3.07 -11.38
CA ARG A 242 11.35 3.09 -10.01
C ARG A 242 10.29 2.90 -8.96
N PHE A 243 9.12 3.52 -9.11
CA PHE A 243 7.99 3.31 -8.21
C PHE A 243 7.49 1.86 -8.25
N ALA A 244 7.33 1.28 -9.45
CA ALA A 244 6.91 -0.11 -9.59
C ALA A 244 7.92 -1.06 -8.95
N LYS A 245 9.22 -0.91 -9.25
CA LYS A 245 10.29 -1.73 -8.69
C LYS A 245 10.28 -1.74 -7.15
N GLU A 246 10.19 -0.57 -6.54
CA GLU A 246 10.18 -0.47 -5.08
C GLU A 246 8.88 -1.00 -4.45
N ALA A 247 7.74 -0.79 -5.10
CA ALA A 247 6.46 -1.35 -4.67
C ALA A 247 6.48 -2.89 -4.71
N ILE A 248 6.96 -3.47 -5.81
CA ILE A 248 7.13 -4.94 -5.98
C ILE A 248 8.05 -5.47 -4.89
N ARG A 249 9.22 -4.86 -4.69
CA ARG A 249 10.20 -5.27 -3.67
C ARG A 249 9.60 -5.31 -2.26
N LEU A 250 8.83 -4.28 -1.88
CA LEU A 250 8.18 -4.24 -0.56
C LEU A 250 7.13 -5.33 -0.38
N ILE A 251 6.35 -5.61 -1.42
CA ILE A 251 5.34 -6.68 -1.40
C ILE A 251 6.00 -8.05 -1.28
N GLU A 252 7.08 -8.30 -2.03
CA GLU A 252 7.81 -9.57 -1.99
C GLU A 252 8.50 -9.79 -0.64
N ALA A 253 9.13 -8.73 -0.08
CA ALA A 253 9.76 -8.79 1.24
C ALA A 253 8.75 -9.16 2.34
N SER A 254 7.53 -8.65 2.26
CA SER A 254 6.48 -8.98 3.22
C SER A 254 5.99 -10.43 3.12
N LYS A 255 5.98 -11.02 1.91
CA LYS A 255 5.65 -12.45 1.72
C LYS A 255 6.72 -13.39 2.32
N GLY A 256 7.98 -12.96 2.34
CA GLY A 256 9.09 -13.72 2.96
C GLY A 256 8.97 -13.81 4.48
N LEU A 257 8.52 -12.74 5.13
CA LEU A 257 8.33 -12.69 6.58
C LEU A 257 7.18 -13.58 7.07
N SER A 258 6.12 -13.72 6.29
CA SER A 258 4.96 -14.56 6.64
C SER A 258 5.17 -16.06 6.42
N ARG A 259 6.22 -16.48 5.69
CA ARG A 259 6.58 -17.90 5.47
C ARG A 259 7.59 -18.43 6.50
N GLY A 260 8.15 -17.58 7.34
CA GLY A 260 9.17 -17.91 8.35
C GLY A 260 8.64 -18.01 9.79
N GLN A 261 7.34 -17.85 9.99
CA GLN A 261 6.64 -18.07 11.26
C GLN A 261 5.77 -19.32 11.16
#